data_2c73019fb9026e75d2afd57e1a08ba2a
#
_entry.id   2c73019fb9026e75d2afd57e1a08ba2a
#
_cell.length_a   1.000
_cell.length_b   1.000
_cell.length_c   1.000
_cell.angle_alpha   90.00
_cell.angle_beta   90.00
_cell.angle_gamma   90.00
#
_symmetry.space_group_name_H-M   'P 1'
#
loop_
_entity.id
_entity.type
_entity.pdbx_description
1 polymer ?
#
loop_
_entity_poly.entity_id
_entity_poly.type
_entity_poly.pdbx_seq_one_letter_code
_entity_poly.pdbx_strand_id
1 'polypeptide(L)'
;MKLLKLAIANKNYSSWSMRPWVLLTQAGIAFEEIQLKFSDEGKVEGIEPYSPTHQVPVLIAEGEPVWDSLAICEAVAELFPQMHLWPSDKRARQIARSICAEMHAGFRNLRGAMPVNIRASLAGKGMSPAVQRDIDRIAEIWQSCRARFGSNGELLFGQFSIADAFYAPVATRFCTYAVTLPPAAQRYADALLDLSAVREWMAQARRETEFVRADEPYA
;
A
#
# COMPACT_ATOMS: atom_id res chain seq x y z
N MET A 1 0.84 -6.73 26.26
CA MET A 1 1.46 -6.87 24.92
C MET A 1 2.59 -5.86 24.80
N LYS A 2 3.79 -6.25 24.33
CA LYS A 2 4.83 -5.28 24.00
C LYS A 2 4.35 -4.39 22.86
N LEU A 3 4.72 -3.12 22.86
CA LEU A 3 4.38 -2.17 21.80
C LEU A 3 4.98 -2.65 20.47
N LEU A 4 4.17 -2.70 19.43
CA LEU A 4 4.64 -2.95 18.07
C LEU A 4 5.48 -1.76 17.60
N LYS A 5 6.54 -2.01 16.81
CA LYS A 5 7.29 -0.95 16.14
C LYS A 5 7.31 -1.25 14.66
N LEU A 6 7.08 -0.23 13.83
CA LEU A 6 7.09 -0.35 12.38
C LEU A 6 8.17 0.56 11.78
N ALA A 7 9.23 -0.03 11.25
CA ALA A 7 10.25 0.70 10.50
C ALA A 7 9.77 0.91 9.06
N ILE A 8 9.76 2.18 8.65
CA ILE A 8 9.33 2.64 7.33
C ILE A 8 10.35 3.61 6.75
N ALA A 9 10.28 3.88 5.43
CA ALA A 9 11.03 4.96 4.81
C ALA A 9 10.09 6.11 4.38
N ASN A 10 10.65 7.10 3.66
CA ASN A 10 9.94 8.30 3.19
C ASN A 10 8.54 8.00 2.68
N LYS A 11 7.54 8.65 3.26
CA LYS A 11 6.12 8.44 2.93
C LYS A 11 5.77 8.89 1.52
N ASN A 12 6.54 9.83 0.98
CA ASN A 12 6.34 10.27 -0.41
C ASN A 12 6.61 9.16 -1.43
N TYR A 13 7.53 8.23 -1.14
CA TYR A 13 8.05 7.26 -2.09
C TYR A 13 7.77 5.80 -1.74
N SER A 14 7.71 5.46 -0.44
CA SER A 14 7.68 4.06 0.00
C SER A 14 6.29 3.42 -0.08
N SER A 15 5.95 2.89 -1.27
CA SER A 15 4.72 2.12 -1.46
C SER A 15 4.63 0.86 -0.59
N TRP A 16 5.78 0.25 -0.28
CA TRP A 16 5.84 -0.95 0.54
C TRP A 16 5.54 -0.65 2.00
N SER A 17 6.10 0.44 2.54
CA SER A 17 5.83 0.89 3.91
C SER A 17 4.38 1.35 4.11
N MET A 18 3.78 1.93 3.08
CA MET A 18 2.40 2.42 3.14
C MET A 18 1.40 1.32 3.48
N ARG A 19 1.60 0.09 2.98
CA ARG A 19 0.66 -1.03 3.18
C ARG A 19 0.42 -1.37 4.65
N PRO A 20 1.42 -1.82 5.42
CA PRO A 20 1.22 -2.16 6.83
C PRO A 20 0.94 -0.93 7.68
N TRP A 21 1.46 0.25 7.32
CA TRP A 21 1.17 1.47 8.03
C TRP A 21 -0.32 1.86 7.93
N VAL A 22 -0.88 1.83 6.73
CA VAL A 22 -2.32 2.07 6.50
C VAL A 22 -3.16 1.01 7.21
N LEU A 23 -2.74 -0.26 7.18
CA LEU A 23 -3.45 -1.34 7.89
C LEU A 23 -3.54 -1.08 9.38
N LEU A 24 -2.41 -0.84 10.03
CA LEU A 24 -2.34 -0.61 11.48
C LEU A 24 -3.12 0.64 11.89
N THR A 25 -2.91 1.74 11.18
CA THR A 25 -3.55 3.02 11.47
C THR A 25 -5.07 2.97 11.28
N GLN A 26 -5.53 2.40 10.16
CA GLN A 26 -6.97 2.30 9.87
C GLN A 26 -7.68 1.35 10.83
N ALA A 27 -7.00 0.31 11.30
CA ALA A 27 -7.52 -0.62 12.30
C ALA A 27 -7.42 -0.10 13.74
N GLY A 28 -6.81 1.07 13.97
CA GLY A 28 -6.64 1.63 15.33
C GLY A 28 -5.66 0.83 16.19
N ILE A 29 -4.75 0.08 15.58
CA ILE A 29 -3.72 -0.70 16.29
C ILE A 29 -2.55 0.21 16.60
N ALA A 30 -2.23 0.39 17.88
CA ALA A 30 -1.13 1.25 18.32
C ALA A 30 0.23 0.63 17.98
N PHE A 31 1.15 1.45 17.45
CA PHE A 31 2.53 1.09 17.17
C PHE A 31 3.44 2.32 17.29
N GLU A 32 4.72 2.07 17.51
CA GLU A 32 5.78 3.07 17.41
C GLU A 32 6.27 3.12 15.95
N GLU A 33 6.23 4.30 15.34
CA GLU A 33 6.77 4.51 14.00
C GLU A 33 8.27 4.81 14.09
N ILE A 34 9.08 4.03 13.35
CA ILE A 34 10.51 4.28 13.15
C ILE A 34 10.67 4.77 11.72
N GLN A 35 10.74 6.09 11.55
CA GLN A 35 10.90 6.69 10.23
C GLN A 35 12.35 6.79 9.84
N LEU A 36 12.74 6.09 8.77
CA LEU A 36 14.03 6.12 8.12
C LEU A 36 13.94 6.91 6.81
N LYS A 37 15.08 7.12 6.15
CA LYS A 37 15.14 7.87 4.89
C LYS A 37 15.78 7.02 3.79
N PHE A 38 15.36 7.28 2.56
CA PHE A 38 16.09 6.81 1.40
C PHE A 38 17.27 7.72 1.10
N SER A 39 18.42 7.15 0.71
CA SER A 39 19.48 7.87 0.03
C SER A 39 19.06 8.24 -1.41
N ASP A 40 19.85 9.05 -2.09
CA ASP A 40 19.62 9.40 -3.50
C ASP A 40 19.57 8.18 -4.45
N GLU A 41 20.27 7.09 -4.08
CA GLU A 41 20.25 5.82 -4.81
C GLU A 41 19.09 4.90 -4.43
N GLY A 42 18.19 5.32 -3.53
CA GLY A 42 17.04 4.53 -3.08
C GLY A 42 17.38 3.47 -2.03
N LYS A 43 18.54 3.53 -1.38
CA LYS A 43 18.86 2.66 -0.24
C LYS A 43 18.29 3.23 1.04
N VAL A 44 17.88 2.38 1.98
CA VAL A 44 17.35 2.82 3.26
C VAL A 44 18.48 3.04 4.25
N GLU A 45 18.67 4.28 4.69
CA GLU A 45 19.72 4.66 5.65
C GLU A 45 19.32 4.25 7.07
N GLY A 46 20.24 3.64 7.82
CA GLY A 46 20.04 3.25 9.21
C GLY A 46 19.09 2.07 9.44
N ILE A 47 18.89 1.23 8.41
CA ILE A 47 17.97 0.07 8.46
C ILE A 47 18.59 -1.16 9.14
N GLU A 48 19.92 -1.24 9.24
CA GLU A 48 20.66 -2.42 9.68
C GLU A 48 20.20 -2.99 11.03
N PRO A 49 19.87 -2.18 12.05
CA PRO A 49 19.40 -2.70 13.33
C PRO A 49 18.01 -3.35 13.29
N TYR A 50 17.24 -3.11 12.23
CA TYR A 50 15.83 -3.49 12.13
C TYR A 50 15.57 -4.58 11.11
N SER A 51 16.34 -4.64 10.02
CA SER A 51 16.03 -5.46 8.85
C SER A 51 17.18 -6.36 8.43
N PRO A 52 16.99 -7.69 8.41
CA PRO A 52 17.99 -8.60 7.87
C PRO A 52 18.13 -8.52 6.34
N THR A 53 17.17 -7.89 5.66
CA THR A 53 17.17 -7.71 4.20
C THR A 53 17.59 -6.31 3.76
N HIS A 54 17.87 -5.41 4.70
CA HIS A 54 18.17 -4.00 4.45
C HIS A 54 17.04 -3.26 3.70
N GLN A 55 15.80 -3.75 3.82
CA GLN A 55 14.62 -3.17 3.18
C GLN A 55 13.54 -2.82 4.21
N VAL A 56 12.65 -1.91 3.83
CA VAL A 56 11.42 -1.55 4.55
C VAL A 56 10.19 -2.03 3.78
N PRO A 57 9.06 -2.27 4.47
CA PRO A 57 8.83 -2.15 5.91
C PRO A 57 9.37 -3.34 6.72
N VAL A 58 9.59 -3.11 8.02
CA VAL A 58 9.82 -4.17 8.99
C VAL A 58 8.97 -3.92 10.23
N LEU A 59 8.21 -4.90 10.66
CA LEU A 59 7.50 -4.89 11.92
C LEU A 59 8.34 -5.58 12.99
N ILE A 60 8.59 -4.91 14.10
CA ILE A 60 9.17 -5.54 15.28
C ILE A 60 8.02 -5.93 16.21
N ALA A 61 7.75 -7.22 16.28
CA ALA A 61 6.71 -7.81 17.12
C ALA A 61 7.37 -8.69 18.17
N GLU A 62 7.07 -8.44 19.46
CA GLU A 62 7.65 -9.17 20.60
C GLU A 62 9.20 -9.18 20.66
N GLY A 63 9.82 -8.29 19.92
CA GLY A 63 11.27 -8.15 19.84
C GLY A 63 11.89 -8.78 18.60
N GLU A 64 11.09 -9.50 17.79
CA GLU A 64 11.53 -10.18 16.58
C GLU A 64 11.12 -9.39 15.32
N PRO A 65 11.98 -9.31 14.29
CA PRO A 65 11.65 -8.66 13.03
C PRO A 65 10.77 -9.54 12.14
N VAL A 66 9.71 -8.97 11.60
CA VAL A 66 8.85 -9.57 10.56
C VAL A 66 8.94 -8.73 9.29
N TRP A 67 9.23 -9.34 8.19
CA TRP A 67 9.30 -8.78 6.83
C TRP A 67 8.79 -9.83 5.84
N ASP A 68 8.28 -9.56 4.64
CA ASP A 68 8.02 -8.24 4.07
C ASP A 68 6.56 -7.76 4.30
N SER A 69 6.08 -6.80 3.52
CA SER A 69 4.76 -6.18 3.73
C SER A 69 3.59 -7.17 3.80
N LEU A 70 3.63 -8.28 3.05
CA LEU A 70 2.57 -9.29 3.09
C LEU A 70 2.64 -10.12 4.37
N ALA A 71 3.83 -10.57 4.74
CA ALA A 71 4.05 -11.31 5.99
C ALA A 71 3.72 -10.45 7.22
N ILE A 72 4.05 -9.15 7.19
CA ILE A 72 3.66 -8.20 8.25
C ILE A 72 2.14 -8.15 8.40
N CYS A 73 1.41 -8.00 7.30
CA CYS A 73 -0.05 -7.92 7.35
C CYS A 73 -0.69 -9.23 7.85
N GLU A 74 -0.15 -10.39 7.48
CA GLU A 74 -0.60 -11.69 8.03
C GLU A 74 -0.29 -11.79 9.53
N ALA A 75 0.93 -11.44 9.96
CA ALA A 75 1.29 -11.44 11.38
C ALA A 75 0.38 -10.51 12.21
N VAL A 76 0.06 -9.33 11.69
CA VAL A 76 -0.89 -8.41 12.34
C VAL A 76 -2.28 -9.04 12.43
N ALA A 77 -2.75 -9.74 11.40
CA ALA A 77 -4.04 -10.42 11.43
C ALA A 77 -4.09 -11.57 12.47
N GLU A 78 -2.97 -12.28 12.66
CA GLU A 78 -2.83 -13.32 13.70
C GLU A 78 -2.74 -12.74 15.12
N LEU A 79 -2.00 -11.63 15.30
CA LEU A 79 -1.85 -10.95 16.58
C LEU A 79 -3.15 -10.27 17.04
N PHE A 80 -4.01 -9.85 16.11
CA PHE A 80 -5.25 -9.12 16.38
C PHE A 80 -6.46 -9.77 15.69
N PRO A 81 -6.78 -11.04 15.98
CA PRO A 81 -7.86 -11.76 15.29
C PRO A 81 -9.23 -11.11 15.46
N GLN A 82 -9.46 -10.39 16.57
CA GLN A 82 -10.68 -9.63 16.84
C GLN A 82 -10.92 -8.45 15.90
N MET A 83 -9.88 -7.99 15.18
CA MET A 83 -9.99 -6.87 14.24
C MET A 83 -10.52 -7.30 12.87
N HIS A 84 -10.64 -8.61 12.61
CA HIS A 84 -11.19 -9.17 11.37
C HIS A 84 -10.57 -8.55 10.10
N LEU A 85 -9.22 -8.43 10.09
CA LEU A 85 -8.48 -7.76 9.02
C LEU A 85 -8.54 -8.48 7.65
N TRP A 86 -8.99 -9.72 7.63
CA TRP A 86 -9.39 -10.43 6.43
C TRP A 86 -10.92 -10.60 6.39
N PRO A 87 -11.55 -10.71 5.19
CA PRO A 87 -12.98 -11.00 5.07
C PRO A 87 -13.38 -12.26 5.84
N SER A 88 -14.51 -12.21 6.54
CA SER A 88 -15.04 -13.36 7.31
C SER A 88 -15.53 -14.49 6.40
N ASP A 89 -16.13 -14.16 5.25
CA ASP A 89 -16.52 -15.17 4.24
C ASP A 89 -15.28 -15.89 3.68
N LYS A 90 -15.32 -17.22 3.64
CA LYS A 90 -14.19 -18.04 3.22
C LYS A 90 -13.76 -17.77 1.76
N ARG A 91 -14.74 -17.61 0.85
CA ARG A 91 -14.45 -17.39 -0.58
C ARG A 91 -13.89 -15.98 -0.80
N ALA A 92 -14.49 -14.98 -0.15
CA ALA A 92 -13.98 -13.62 -0.17
C ALA A 92 -12.54 -13.55 0.36
N ARG A 93 -12.25 -14.22 1.49
CA ARG A 93 -10.90 -14.29 2.08
C ARG A 93 -9.87 -14.96 1.18
N GLN A 94 -10.25 -16.04 0.47
CA GLN A 94 -9.36 -16.69 -0.51
C GLN A 94 -9.01 -15.73 -1.65
N ILE A 95 -10.00 -15.02 -2.20
CA ILE A 95 -9.77 -14.04 -3.26
C ILE A 95 -8.96 -12.84 -2.74
N ALA A 96 -9.26 -12.34 -1.53
CA ALA A 96 -8.50 -11.25 -0.92
C ALA A 96 -7.00 -11.58 -0.82
N ARG A 97 -6.65 -12.78 -0.35
CA ARG A 97 -5.25 -13.25 -0.31
C ARG A 97 -4.64 -13.37 -1.70
N SER A 98 -5.39 -13.89 -2.68
CA SER A 98 -4.90 -14.03 -4.07
C SER A 98 -4.55 -12.68 -4.68
N ILE A 99 -5.44 -11.69 -4.57
CA ILE A 99 -5.19 -10.35 -5.15
C ILE A 99 -4.11 -9.57 -4.40
N CYS A 100 -3.92 -9.81 -3.10
CA CYS A 100 -2.78 -9.26 -2.35
C CYS A 100 -1.46 -9.88 -2.84
N ALA A 101 -1.40 -11.19 -3.05
CA ALA A 101 -0.23 -11.87 -3.57
C ALA A 101 0.07 -11.43 -5.02
N GLU A 102 -0.96 -11.27 -5.87
CA GLU A 102 -0.82 -10.75 -7.23
C GLU A 102 -0.27 -9.31 -7.22
N MET A 103 -0.77 -8.42 -6.33
CA MET A 103 -0.24 -7.07 -6.19
C MET A 103 1.18 -7.07 -5.61
N HIS A 104 1.50 -8.01 -4.72
CA HIS A 104 2.82 -8.14 -4.12
C HIS A 104 3.88 -8.50 -5.16
N ALA A 105 3.64 -9.50 -5.99
CA ALA A 105 4.62 -10.06 -6.94
C ALA A 105 4.54 -9.45 -8.35
N GLY A 106 3.38 -8.90 -8.73
CA GLY A 106 3.07 -8.50 -10.09
C GLY A 106 3.17 -7.00 -10.38
N PHE A 107 2.57 -6.61 -11.51
CA PHE A 107 2.42 -5.22 -11.97
C PHE A 107 3.73 -4.44 -12.08
N ARG A 108 4.76 -5.12 -12.59
CA ARG A 108 6.12 -4.58 -12.68
C ARG A 108 6.23 -3.40 -13.64
N ASN A 109 5.44 -3.40 -14.73
CA ASN A 109 5.44 -2.29 -15.69
C ASN A 109 4.89 -1.02 -15.05
N LEU A 110 3.74 -1.13 -14.38
CA LEU A 110 3.13 -0.02 -13.65
C LEU A 110 4.08 0.51 -12.56
N ARG A 111 4.63 -0.39 -11.74
CA ARG A 111 5.48 -0.01 -10.61
C ARG A 111 6.79 0.64 -11.04
N GLY A 112 7.38 0.19 -12.15
CA GLY A 112 8.61 0.75 -12.69
C GLY A 112 8.42 2.06 -13.45
N ALA A 113 7.34 2.18 -14.23
CA ALA A 113 7.08 3.37 -15.01
C ALA A 113 6.33 4.48 -14.25
N MET A 114 5.60 4.12 -13.20
CA MET A 114 4.83 5.04 -12.37
C MET A 114 5.17 4.81 -10.88
N PRO A 115 6.39 5.14 -10.40
CA PRO A 115 6.74 5.02 -8.99
C PRO A 115 5.81 5.88 -8.11
N VAL A 116 5.67 5.53 -6.83
CA VAL A 116 4.88 6.36 -5.91
C VAL A 116 5.63 7.67 -5.67
N ASN A 117 4.93 8.76 -5.94
CA ASN A 117 5.35 10.12 -5.62
C ASN A 117 4.10 10.95 -5.30
N ILE A 118 3.79 11.05 -4.02
CA ILE A 118 2.52 11.66 -3.56
C ILE A 118 2.49 13.17 -3.76
N ARG A 119 3.66 13.82 -3.74
CA ARG A 119 3.78 15.27 -3.94
C ARG A 119 3.66 15.69 -5.41
N ALA A 120 4.00 14.79 -6.32
CA ALA A 120 4.08 15.12 -7.74
C ALA A 120 2.71 15.14 -8.42
N SER A 121 2.65 15.87 -9.54
CA SER A 121 1.56 15.84 -10.50
C SER A 121 2.17 15.51 -11.87
N LEU A 122 2.02 14.27 -12.31
CA LEU A 122 2.73 13.67 -13.45
C LEU A 122 1.74 13.14 -14.51
N ALA A 123 0.68 13.90 -14.78
CA ALA A 123 -0.39 13.49 -15.71
C ALA A 123 0.18 12.94 -17.03
N GLY A 124 -0.20 11.71 -17.39
CA GLY A 124 0.18 11.03 -18.63
C GLY A 124 1.62 10.51 -18.69
N LYS A 125 2.48 10.79 -17.71
CA LYS A 125 3.84 10.25 -17.67
C LYS A 125 3.83 8.74 -17.45
N GLY A 126 4.82 8.05 -17.98
CA GLY A 126 5.02 6.61 -17.78
C GLY A 126 4.03 5.69 -18.49
N MET A 127 3.06 6.21 -19.23
CA MET A 127 2.07 5.40 -19.94
C MET A 127 2.69 4.64 -21.12
N SER A 128 2.39 3.36 -21.19
CA SER A 128 2.77 2.47 -22.30
C SER A 128 1.73 1.35 -22.44
N PRO A 129 1.71 0.59 -23.56
CA PRO A 129 0.81 -0.56 -23.69
C PRO A 129 0.99 -1.62 -22.60
N ALA A 130 2.20 -1.78 -22.05
CA ALA A 130 2.48 -2.71 -20.96
C ALA A 130 1.90 -2.18 -19.62
N VAL A 131 2.05 -0.90 -19.36
CA VAL A 131 1.45 -0.23 -18.17
C VAL A 131 -0.06 -0.23 -18.26
N GLN A 132 -0.63 0.01 -19.43
CA GLN A 132 -2.09 -0.04 -19.63
C GLN A 132 -2.65 -1.43 -19.31
N ARG A 133 -1.98 -2.52 -19.73
CA ARG A 133 -2.40 -3.88 -19.35
C ARG A 133 -2.38 -4.12 -17.84
N ASP A 134 -1.38 -3.60 -17.13
CA ASP A 134 -1.33 -3.67 -15.67
C ASP A 134 -2.51 -2.89 -15.04
N ILE A 135 -2.81 -1.70 -15.55
CA ILE A 135 -3.95 -0.88 -15.11
C ILE A 135 -5.28 -1.58 -15.37
N ASP A 136 -5.47 -2.12 -16.57
CA ASP A 136 -6.70 -2.83 -16.95
C ASP A 136 -6.94 -4.04 -16.03
N ARG A 137 -5.89 -4.80 -15.73
CA ARG A 137 -5.96 -5.93 -14.81
C ARG A 137 -6.33 -5.50 -13.38
N ILE A 138 -5.75 -4.41 -12.88
CA ILE A 138 -6.11 -3.86 -11.57
C ILE A 138 -7.57 -3.41 -11.55
N ALA A 139 -8.02 -2.71 -12.58
CA ALA A 139 -9.41 -2.28 -12.70
C ALA A 139 -10.40 -3.46 -12.74
N GLU A 140 -10.04 -4.54 -13.46
CA GLU A 140 -10.81 -5.79 -13.48
C GLU A 140 -10.91 -6.43 -12.09
N ILE A 141 -9.78 -6.53 -11.36
CA ILE A 141 -9.76 -7.04 -9.99
C ILE A 141 -10.71 -6.23 -9.10
N TRP A 142 -10.60 -4.91 -9.11
CA TRP A 142 -11.43 -4.02 -8.29
C TRP A 142 -12.91 -4.17 -8.62
N GLN A 143 -13.27 -4.15 -9.90
CA GLN A 143 -14.66 -4.31 -10.35
C GLN A 143 -15.23 -5.68 -9.97
N SER A 144 -14.48 -6.76 -10.21
CA SER A 144 -14.90 -8.12 -9.88
C SER A 144 -15.10 -8.32 -8.38
N CYS A 145 -14.16 -7.85 -7.54
CA CYS A 145 -14.28 -7.97 -6.09
C CYS A 145 -15.48 -7.16 -5.57
N ARG A 146 -15.63 -5.93 -6.05
CA ARG A 146 -16.76 -5.05 -5.68
C ARG A 146 -18.11 -5.66 -6.08
N ALA A 147 -18.23 -6.18 -7.29
CA ALA A 147 -19.48 -6.79 -7.78
C ALA A 147 -19.87 -8.05 -6.98
N ARG A 148 -18.88 -8.84 -6.56
CA ARG A 148 -19.11 -10.12 -5.88
C ARG A 148 -19.25 -10.01 -4.38
N PHE A 149 -18.54 -9.10 -3.74
CA PHE A 149 -18.35 -9.06 -2.29
C PHE A 149 -18.54 -7.68 -1.67
N GLY A 150 -18.69 -6.64 -2.46
CA GLY A 150 -18.71 -5.25 -2.00
C GLY A 150 -20.07 -4.70 -1.59
N SER A 151 -21.11 -5.54 -1.42
CA SER A 151 -22.50 -5.08 -1.18
C SER A 151 -22.70 -4.27 0.11
N ASN A 152 -21.86 -4.48 1.12
CA ASN A 152 -22.00 -3.90 2.45
C ASN A 152 -21.07 -2.70 2.71
N GLY A 153 -20.67 -1.97 1.67
CA GLY A 153 -19.82 -0.80 1.79
C GLY A 153 -19.11 -0.44 0.49
N GLU A 154 -18.14 0.47 0.54
CA GLU A 154 -17.49 1.00 -0.66
C GLU A 154 -16.12 0.36 -0.95
N LEU A 155 -15.61 -0.49 -0.06
CA LEU A 155 -14.31 -1.14 -0.19
C LEU A 155 -14.42 -2.50 -0.88
N LEU A 156 -13.29 -3.13 -1.24
CA LEU A 156 -13.26 -4.33 -2.11
C LEU A 156 -14.18 -5.45 -1.61
N PHE A 157 -14.22 -5.65 -0.30
CA PHE A 157 -15.03 -6.67 0.38
C PHE A 157 -16.09 -6.05 1.30
N GLY A 158 -16.51 -4.83 1.01
CA GLY A 158 -17.48 -4.06 1.78
C GLY A 158 -16.84 -3.29 2.92
N GLN A 159 -16.21 -3.98 3.88
CA GLN A 159 -15.48 -3.38 4.99
C GLN A 159 -13.97 -3.32 4.68
N PHE A 160 -13.25 -2.45 5.41
CA PHE A 160 -11.80 -2.34 5.30
C PHE A 160 -11.11 -3.67 5.60
N SER A 161 -10.13 -4.02 4.79
CA SER A 161 -9.35 -5.23 4.92
C SER A 161 -7.89 -5.02 4.48
N ILE A 162 -7.05 -6.04 4.68
CA ILE A 162 -5.67 -6.05 4.19
C ILE A 162 -5.61 -5.79 2.67
N ALA A 163 -6.59 -6.25 1.91
CA ALA A 163 -6.62 -6.02 0.47
C ALA A 163 -6.68 -4.52 0.13
N ASP A 164 -7.46 -3.74 0.87
CA ASP A 164 -7.55 -2.28 0.66
C ASP A 164 -6.23 -1.58 1.00
N ALA A 165 -5.58 -2.00 2.08
CA ALA A 165 -4.24 -1.50 2.43
C ALA A 165 -3.20 -1.82 1.34
N PHE A 166 -3.31 -2.98 0.67
CA PHE A 166 -2.43 -3.35 -0.44
C PHE A 166 -2.63 -2.52 -1.69
N TYR A 167 -3.85 -2.07 -1.96
CA TYR A 167 -4.17 -1.23 -3.11
C TYR A 167 -4.10 0.27 -2.82
N ALA A 168 -3.94 0.71 -1.57
CA ALA A 168 -3.77 2.12 -1.24
C ALA A 168 -2.63 2.81 -2.02
N PRO A 169 -1.41 2.24 -2.14
CA PRO A 169 -0.35 2.84 -2.95
C PRO A 169 -0.69 2.88 -4.45
N VAL A 170 -1.57 2.02 -4.93
CA VAL A 170 -2.00 2.02 -6.33
C VAL A 170 -2.94 3.18 -6.60
N ALA A 171 -3.90 3.43 -5.69
CA ALA A 171 -4.80 4.58 -5.79
C ALA A 171 -4.02 5.91 -5.77
N THR A 172 -2.99 6.03 -4.92
CA THR A 172 -2.12 7.22 -4.92
C THR A 172 -1.35 7.39 -6.23
N ARG A 173 -0.84 6.30 -6.83
CA ARG A 173 -0.23 6.35 -8.17
C ARG A 173 -1.22 6.86 -9.22
N PHE A 174 -2.41 6.28 -9.26
CA PHE A 174 -3.42 6.67 -10.24
C PHE A 174 -3.80 8.15 -10.11
N CYS A 175 -3.81 8.69 -8.88
CA CYS A 175 -3.98 10.12 -8.64
C CYS A 175 -2.79 10.94 -9.20
N THR A 176 -1.54 10.56 -8.85
CA THR A 176 -0.32 11.27 -9.29
C THR A 176 -0.20 11.35 -10.80
N TYR A 177 -0.51 10.25 -11.51
CA TYR A 177 -0.35 10.12 -12.96
C TYR A 177 -1.62 10.44 -13.76
N ALA A 178 -2.70 10.85 -13.08
CA ALA A 178 -4.02 11.14 -13.66
C ALA A 178 -4.55 10.00 -14.54
N VAL A 179 -4.47 8.76 -14.02
CA VAL A 179 -4.94 7.57 -14.74
C VAL A 179 -6.46 7.58 -14.83
N THR A 180 -6.98 7.42 -16.05
CA THR A 180 -8.41 7.29 -16.28
C THR A 180 -8.86 5.85 -16.00
N LEU A 181 -9.86 5.70 -15.15
CA LEU A 181 -10.41 4.40 -14.75
C LEU A 181 -11.86 4.24 -15.20
N PRO A 182 -12.34 3.00 -15.39
CA PRO A 182 -13.77 2.74 -15.51
C PRO A 182 -14.54 3.24 -14.27
N PRO A 183 -15.80 3.71 -14.41
CA PRO A 183 -16.51 4.39 -13.31
C PRO A 183 -16.59 3.60 -11.99
N ALA A 184 -16.72 2.26 -12.05
CA ALA A 184 -16.77 1.45 -10.84
C ALA A 184 -15.40 1.35 -10.13
N ALA A 185 -14.30 1.25 -10.90
CA ALA A 185 -12.95 1.26 -10.37
C ALA A 185 -12.58 2.65 -9.82
N GLN A 186 -13.03 3.73 -10.49
CA GLN A 186 -12.82 5.10 -10.02
C GLN A 186 -13.49 5.32 -8.66
N ARG A 187 -14.75 4.93 -8.48
CA ARG A 187 -15.44 5.05 -7.19
C ARG A 187 -14.70 4.33 -6.06
N TYR A 188 -14.14 3.14 -6.34
CA TYR A 188 -13.34 2.45 -5.34
C TYR A 188 -12.02 3.18 -5.04
N ALA A 189 -11.33 3.68 -6.07
CA ALA A 189 -10.12 4.47 -5.87
C ALA A 189 -10.38 5.71 -5.01
N ASP A 190 -11.49 6.42 -5.28
CA ASP A 190 -11.90 7.59 -4.49
C ASP A 190 -12.20 7.22 -3.04
N ALA A 191 -12.98 6.15 -2.81
CA ALA A 191 -13.26 5.66 -1.47
C ALA A 191 -12.00 5.25 -0.70
N LEU A 192 -11.03 4.64 -1.40
CA LEU A 192 -9.76 4.24 -0.81
C LEU A 192 -8.89 5.45 -0.44
N LEU A 193 -8.83 6.47 -1.31
CA LEU A 193 -8.11 7.71 -1.03
C LEU A 193 -8.77 8.53 0.11
N ASP A 194 -10.07 8.35 0.34
CA ASP A 194 -10.80 9.03 1.42
C ASP A 194 -10.67 8.36 2.80
N LEU A 195 -10.08 7.17 2.89
CA LEU A 195 -9.78 6.54 4.18
C LEU A 195 -8.91 7.45 5.05
N SER A 196 -9.24 7.56 6.34
CA SER A 196 -8.52 8.43 7.28
C SER A 196 -7.02 8.15 7.32
N ALA A 197 -6.62 6.88 7.34
CA ALA A 197 -5.21 6.48 7.33
C ALA A 197 -4.51 6.84 6.01
N VAL A 198 -5.18 6.72 4.87
CA VAL A 198 -4.60 7.08 3.56
C VAL A 198 -4.43 8.60 3.46
N ARG A 199 -5.44 9.36 3.88
CA ARG A 199 -5.34 10.84 3.94
C ARG A 199 -4.22 11.30 4.86
N GLU A 200 -4.08 10.67 6.02
CA GLU A 200 -3.02 10.99 6.98
C GLU A 200 -1.63 10.69 6.39
N TRP A 201 -1.43 9.49 5.79
CA TRP A 201 -0.21 9.15 5.09
C TRP A 201 0.14 10.20 4.03
N MET A 202 -0.82 10.54 3.16
CA MET A 202 -0.62 11.54 2.10
C MET A 202 -0.31 12.94 2.66
N ALA A 203 -0.96 13.33 3.74
CA ALA A 203 -0.70 14.62 4.39
C ALA A 203 0.71 14.69 4.97
N GLN A 204 1.20 13.59 5.56
CA GLN A 204 2.58 13.49 6.07
C GLN A 204 3.58 13.45 4.90
N ALA A 205 3.32 12.67 3.86
CA ALA A 205 4.15 12.61 2.65
C ALA A 205 4.35 13.99 1.99
N ARG A 206 3.30 14.82 1.95
CA ARG A 206 3.37 16.17 1.37
C ARG A 206 4.23 17.15 2.18
N ARG A 207 4.54 16.84 3.44
CA ARG A 207 5.41 17.66 4.31
C ARG A 207 6.88 17.27 4.16
N GLU A 208 7.19 16.10 3.61
CA GLU A 208 8.56 15.67 3.36
C GLU A 208 9.21 16.57 2.30
N THR A 209 10.48 16.87 2.47
CA THR A 209 11.26 17.75 1.59
C THR A 209 12.33 17.00 0.81
N GLU A 210 12.61 15.78 1.20
CA GLU A 210 13.63 14.93 0.57
C GLU A 210 13.30 14.68 -0.90
N PHE A 211 14.35 14.65 -1.72
CA PHE A 211 14.31 14.26 -3.12
C PHE A 211 15.12 12.97 -3.27
N VAL A 212 14.47 11.91 -3.76
CA VAL A 212 15.12 10.62 -4.00
C VAL A 212 15.21 10.41 -5.50
N ARG A 213 16.39 10.60 -6.05
CA ARG A 213 16.64 10.55 -7.51
C ARG A 213 16.17 9.24 -8.14
N ALA A 214 16.34 8.12 -7.44
CA ALA A 214 15.93 6.80 -7.93
C ALA A 214 14.40 6.68 -8.16
N ASP A 215 13.59 7.49 -7.44
CA ASP A 215 12.12 7.48 -7.51
C ASP A 215 11.54 8.67 -8.29
N GLU A 216 12.40 9.49 -8.92
CA GLU A 216 12.01 10.70 -9.67
C GLU A 216 12.41 10.62 -11.16
N PRO A 217 11.92 9.61 -11.91
CA PRO A 217 12.35 9.41 -13.32
C PRO A 217 11.86 10.51 -14.26
N TYR A 218 11.02 11.43 -13.79
CA TYR A 218 10.42 12.51 -14.60
C TYR A 218 10.78 13.91 -14.09
N ALA A 219 11.74 14.02 -13.14
CA ALA A 219 12.25 15.29 -12.65
C ALA A 219 13.22 15.96 -13.63
#